data_e246e7acf482f7a4f0e2b869173b527a
#
_entry.id   e246e7acf482f7a4f0e2b869173b527a
#
_cell.length_a   1.000
_cell.length_b   1.000
_cell.length_c   1.000
_cell.angle_alpha   90.00
_cell.angle_beta   90.00
_cell.angle_gamma   90.00
#
_symmetry.space_group_name_H-M   'P 1'
#
loop_
_entity.id
_entity.type
_entity.pdbx_description
1 polymer ?
#
loop_
_entity_poly.entity_id
_entity_poly.type
_entity_poly.pdbx_seq_one_letter_code
_entity_poly.pdbx_strand_id
1 'polypeptide(L)'
;MQSRREPLLWLQCLAIGVIPLELLQIRLLLAGADPGPVPIVERLLIWGVGVVAPAIALWKRPADWGSLLLLRLPVASRRSDQLILSASEGQWGSRSALVGCTALLLPLLWWLDESAGLIHEFSPLQDSSRLVSLLLTAPLLALLVWQIQQLVQAVLLLVQAPQNDSAAEPWSLDQLRQER
;
A
#
# COMPACT_ATOMS: atom_id res chain seq x y z
N MET A 1 21.63 -5.48 -13.69
CA MET A 1 20.66 -6.19 -14.58
C MET A 1 19.83 -7.28 -13.87
N GLN A 2 20.12 -7.61 -12.62
CA GLN A 2 19.48 -8.71 -11.87
C GLN A 2 18.06 -8.38 -11.40
N SER A 3 17.78 -7.15 -10.93
CA SER A 3 16.44 -6.73 -10.48
C SER A 3 15.35 -6.90 -11.55
N ARG A 4 15.68 -6.66 -12.83
CA ARG A 4 14.72 -6.84 -13.93
C ARG A 4 14.33 -8.30 -14.20
N ARG A 5 15.06 -9.26 -13.65
CA ARG A 5 14.79 -10.71 -13.76
C ARG A 5 13.95 -11.25 -12.61
N GLU A 6 13.70 -10.47 -11.58
CA GLU A 6 12.90 -10.92 -10.43
C GLU A 6 11.39 -10.80 -10.73
N PRO A 7 10.69 -11.93 -10.85
CA PRO A 7 9.26 -11.94 -11.23
C PRO A 7 8.38 -11.31 -10.16
N LEU A 8 8.81 -11.32 -8.88
CA LEU A 8 8.07 -10.72 -7.78
C LEU A 8 7.93 -9.21 -7.93
N LEU A 9 8.96 -8.50 -8.42
CA LEU A 9 8.89 -7.05 -8.64
C LEU A 9 7.89 -6.71 -9.75
N TRP A 10 7.86 -7.51 -10.83
CA TRP A 10 6.88 -7.34 -11.90
C TRP A 10 5.47 -7.65 -11.44
N LEU A 11 5.29 -8.67 -10.59
CA LEU A 11 4.01 -9.00 -9.99
C LEU A 11 3.48 -7.84 -9.12
N GLN A 12 4.35 -7.18 -8.35
CA GLN A 12 3.99 -5.99 -7.58
C GLN A 12 3.57 -4.81 -8.48
N CYS A 13 4.15 -4.67 -9.67
CA CYS A 13 3.73 -3.66 -10.64
C CYS A 13 2.29 -3.87 -11.17
N LEU A 14 1.74 -5.10 -11.08
CA LEU A 14 0.33 -5.35 -11.41
C LEU A 14 -0.64 -4.61 -10.47
N ALA A 15 -0.18 -4.14 -9.31
CA ALA A 15 -0.96 -3.28 -8.42
C ALA A 15 -1.50 -2.02 -9.14
N ILE A 16 -0.84 -1.55 -10.21
CA ILE A 16 -1.34 -0.46 -11.07
C ILE A 16 -2.76 -0.76 -11.59
N GLY A 17 -3.06 -2.02 -11.94
CA GLY A 17 -4.39 -2.43 -12.39
C GLY A 17 -5.37 -2.69 -11.24
N VAL A 18 -4.88 -3.12 -10.08
CA VAL A 18 -5.71 -3.46 -8.92
C VAL A 18 -6.18 -2.21 -8.16
N ILE A 19 -5.32 -1.19 -8.01
CA ILE A 19 -5.62 0.06 -7.29
C ILE A 19 -6.92 0.73 -7.78
N PRO A 20 -7.16 0.95 -9.08
CA PRO A 20 -8.41 1.53 -9.56
C PRO A 20 -9.65 0.71 -9.22
N LEU A 21 -9.54 -0.62 -9.25
CA LEU A 21 -10.65 -1.52 -8.88
C LEU A 21 -10.94 -1.42 -7.37
N GLU A 22 -9.93 -1.31 -6.55
CA GLU A 22 -10.06 -1.15 -5.10
C GLU A 22 -10.67 0.22 -4.75
N LEU A 23 -10.27 1.29 -5.43
CA LEU A 23 -10.92 2.60 -5.30
C LEU A 23 -12.39 2.57 -5.71
N LEU A 24 -12.72 1.83 -6.77
CA LEU A 24 -14.13 1.62 -7.16
C LEU A 24 -14.89 0.85 -6.08
N GLN A 25 -14.31 -0.21 -5.49
CA GLN A 25 -14.93 -0.94 -4.39
C GLN A 25 -15.16 -0.05 -3.17
N ILE A 26 -14.17 0.77 -2.78
CA ILE A 26 -14.30 1.74 -1.70
C ILE A 26 -15.48 2.70 -1.99
N ARG A 27 -15.55 3.22 -3.19
CA ARG A 27 -16.64 4.11 -3.60
C ARG A 27 -18.00 3.43 -3.53
N LEU A 28 -18.12 2.17 -3.98
CA LEU A 28 -19.36 1.39 -3.89
C LEU A 28 -19.78 1.11 -2.44
N LEU A 29 -18.83 0.84 -1.55
CA LEU A 29 -19.13 0.64 -0.11
C LEU A 29 -19.61 1.95 0.54
N LEU A 30 -18.96 3.08 0.22
CA LEU A 30 -19.38 4.39 0.74
C LEU A 30 -20.73 4.84 0.20
N ALA A 31 -21.11 4.39 -0.99
CA ALA A 31 -22.40 4.66 -1.62
C ALA A 31 -23.60 3.99 -0.92
N GLY A 32 -23.35 2.99 -0.06
CA GLY A 32 -24.40 2.17 0.54
C GLY A 32 -25.22 2.85 1.63
N ALA A 33 -24.74 3.93 2.22
CA ALA A 33 -25.43 4.62 3.31
C ALA A 33 -25.20 6.12 3.24
N ASP A 34 -26.22 6.88 3.63
CA ASP A 34 -26.13 8.32 3.72
C ASP A 34 -25.04 8.75 4.71
N PRO A 35 -24.35 9.87 4.44
CA PRO A 35 -23.42 10.45 5.40
C PRO A 35 -24.11 10.72 6.73
N GLY A 36 -23.41 10.47 7.83
CA GLY A 36 -23.92 10.78 9.15
C GLY A 36 -24.01 12.28 9.43
N PRO A 37 -24.40 12.66 10.64
CA PRO A 37 -24.67 14.07 11.00
C PRO A 37 -23.42 14.97 10.91
N VAL A 38 -22.22 14.40 10.96
CA VAL A 38 -20.96 15.14 10.87
C VAL A 38 -20.01 14.45 9.89
N PRO A 39 -20.22 14.57 8.57
CA PRO A 39 -19.45 13.85 7.54
C PRO A 39 -17.94 14.09 7.61
N ILE A 40 -17.52 15.30 8.02
CA ILE A 40 -16.10 15.65 8.16
C ILE A 40 -15.43 14.76 9.20
N VAL A 41 -16.06 14.53 10.35
CA VAL A 41 -15.50 13.69 11.43
C VAL A 41 -15.40 12.24 10.96
N GLU A 42 -16.40 11.73 10.26
CA GLU A 42 -16.38 10.37 9.71
C GLU A 42 -15.23 10.18 8.71
N ARG A 43 -15.05 11.14 7.79
CA ARG A 43 -13.96 11.12 6.79
C ARG A 43 -12.58 11.17 7.46
N LEU A 44 -12.40 12.03 8.45
CA LEU A 44 -11.13 12.11 9.18
C LEU A 44 -10.88 10.85 10.02
N LEU A 45 -11.92 10.26 10.61
CA LEU A 45 -11.80 9.04 11.39
C LEU A 45 -11.41 7.86 10.50
N ILE A 46 -12.11 7.66 9.38
CA ILE A 46 -11.81 6.57 8.46
C ILE A 46 -10.42 6.74 7.81
N TRP A 47 -10.02 7.97 7.47
CA TRP A 47 -8.68 8.28 7.00
C TRP A 47 -7.64 7.98 8.09
N GLY A 48 -7.89 8.38 9.35
CA GLY A 48 -7.01 8.10 10.48
C GLY A 48 -6.80 6.60 10.70
N VAL A 49 -7.88 5.82 10.71
CA VAL A 49 -7.82 4.37 10.96
C VAL A 49 -7.37 3.59 9.72
N GLY A 50 -7.91 3.92 8.55
CA GLY A 50 -7.68 3.17 7.31
C GLY A 50 -6.40 3.57 6.56
N VAL A 51 -5.87 4.78 6.79
CA VAL A 51 -4.70 5.28 6.05
C VAL A 51 -3.55 5.62 6.99
N VAL A 52 -3.76 6.50 7.99
CA VAL A 52 -2.67 6.98 8.86
C VAL A 52 -2.12 5.86 9.74
N ALA A 53 -2.98 5.06 10.36
CA ALA A 53 -2.53 3.97 11.23
C ALA A 53 -1.71 2.90 10.48
N PRO A 54 -2.13 2.38 9.30
CA PRO A 54 -1.30 1.52 8.47
C PRO A 54 -0.01 2.20 7.99
N ALA A 55 -0.06 3.49 7.63
CA ALA A 55 1.13 4.23 7.22
C ALA A 55 2.16 4.34 8.37
N ILE A 56 1.73 4.57 9.61
CA ILE A 56 2.61 4.56 10.77
C ILE A 56 3.22 3.17 11.00
N ALA A 57 2.42 2.12 10.82
CA ALA A 57 2.92 0.74 10.94
C ALA A 57 3.99 0.44 9.88
N LEU A 58 3.75 0.83 8.62
CA LEU A 58 4.71 0.69 7.52
C LEU A 58 5.95 1.59 7.67
N TRP A 59 5.81 2.76 8.31
CA TRP A 59 6.94 3.62 8.64
C TRP A 59 7.89 2.96 9.64
N LYS A 60 7.32 2.31 10.67
CA LYS A 60 8.09 1.60 11.70
C LYS A 60 8.66 0.28 11.19
N ARG A 61 7.90 -0.42 10.36
CA ARG A 61 8.27 -1.71 9.78
C ARG A 61 7.96 -1.69 8.29
N PRO A 62 8.92 -1.24 7.46
CA PRO A 62 8.73 -1.21 6.02
C PRO A 62 8.34 -2.58 5.48
N ALA A 63 7.44 -2.59 4.53
CA ALA A 63 7.11 -3.82 3.83
C ALA A 63 8.35 -4.31 3.05
N ASP A 64 8.64 -5.59 3.15
CA ASP A 64 9.76 -6.21 2.46
C ASP A 64 9.39 -6.46 0.99
N TRP A 65 10.26 -6.10 0.04
CA TRP A 65 10.04 -6.36 -1.39
C TRP A 65 9.75 -7.84 -1.71
N GLY A 66 10.27 -8.77 -0.89
CA GLY A 66 10.01 -10.21 -1.01
C GLY A 66 8.73 -10.68 -0.34
N SER A 67 7.86 -9.77 0.12
CA SER A 67 6.56 -10.12 0.72
C SER A 67 5.41 -9.66 -0.16
N LEU A 68 4.58 -10.61 -0.56
CA LEU A 68 3.21 -10.37 -1.00
C LEU A 68 2.29 -10.60 0.19
N LEU A 69 1.09 -10.03 0.20
CA LEU A 69 0.17 -10.02 1.34
C LEU A 69 0.08 -11.37 2.09
N LEU A 70 0.00 -12.47 1.34
CA LEU A 70 -0.13 -13.84 1.86
C LEU A 70 1.13 -14.70 1.66
N LEU A 71 2.08 -14.24 0.86
CA LEU A 71 3.28 -14.99 0.51
C LEU A 71 4.51 -14.17 0.87
N ARG A 72 5.36 -14.73 1.72
CA ARG A 72 6.64 -14.13 2.09
C ARG A 72 7.77 -15.04 1.67
N LEU A 73 8.73 -14.49 0.93
CA LEU A 73 9.97 -15.19 0.66
C LEU A 73 10.85 -15.19 1.93
N PRO A 74 11.07 -16.36 2.58
CA PRO A 74 11.87 -16.41 3.79
C PRO A 74 13.28 -15.86 3.53
N VAL A 75 13.80 -15.03 4.42
CA VAL A 75 15.14 -14.43 4.29
C VAL A 75 16.22 -15.50 4.13
N ALA A 76 16.07 -16.62 4.84
CA ALA A 76 17.01 -17.74 4.79
C ALA A 76 17.05 -18.47 3.42
N SER A 77 16.03 -18.33 2.58
CA SER A 77 15.96 -18.96 1.25
C SER A 77 16.31 -18.00 0.10
N ARG A 78 16.69 -16.75 0.41
CA ARG A 78 17.07 -15.76 -0.61
C ARG A 78 18.44 -16.07 -1.20
N ARG A 79 18.56 -15.90 -2.52
CA ARG A 79 19.83 -15.98 -3.23
C ARG A 79 20.69 -14.73 -2.93
N SER A 80 22.00 -14.82 -3.16
CA SER A 80 22.93 -13.68 -3.01
C SER A 80 22.45 -12.42 -3.73
N ASP A 81 21.93 -12.57 -4.94
CA ASP A 81 21.39 -11.47 -5.76
C ASP A 81 20.21 -10.77 -5.08
N GLN A 82 19.33 -11.55 -4.43
CA GLN A 82 18.16 -11.04 -3.70
C GLN A 82 18.56 -10.37 -2.38
N LEU A 83 19.68 -10.77 -1.78
CA LEU A 83 20.25 -10.11 -0.60
C LEU A 83 20.85 -8.74 -0.97
N ILE A 84 21.46 -8.61 -2.15
CA ILE A 84 21.93 -7.33 -2.69
C ILE A 84 20.75 -6.39 -2.95
N LEU A 85 19.64 -6.89 -3.51
CA LEU A 85 18.40 -6.09 -3.67
C LEU A 85 17.85 -5.60 -2.34
N SER A 86 17.91 -6.43 -1.29
CA SER A 86 17.49 -6.02 0.06
C SER A 86 18.41 -4.92 0.64
N ALA A 87 19.69 -4.92 0.32
CA ALA A 87 20.65 -3.88 0.75
C ALA A 87 20.49 -2.56 -0.04
N SER A 88 20.05 -2.63 -1.31
CA SER A 88 19.84 -1.46 -2.17
C SER A 88 18.48 -0.77 -1.95
N GLU A 89 17.63 -1.31 -1.09
CA GLU A 89 16.33 -0.76 -0.76
C GLU A 89 16.46 0.62 -0.08
N GLY A 90 16.27 1.68 -0.86
CA GLY A 90 16.38 3.07 -0.40
C GLY A 90 15.23 3.46 0.53
N GLN A 91 15.47 3.45 1.84
CA GLN A 91 14.46 3.75 2.85
C GLN A 91 13.82 5.15 2.69
N TRP A 92 14.59 6.16 2.29
CA TRP A 92 14.10 7.54 2.16
C TRP A 92 13.09 7.73 1.03
N GLY A 93 13.33 7.14 -0.15
CA GLY A 93 12.40 7.21 -1.27
C GLY A 93 11.04 6.56 -0.94
N SER A 94 11.08 5.41 -0.31
CA SER A 94 9.89 4.68 0.14
C SER A 94 9.13 5.44 1.23
N ARG A 95 9.82 6.04 2.21
CA ARG A 95 9.21 6.84 3.28
C ARG A 95 8.58 8.13 2.76
N SER A 96 9.25 8.86 1.88
CA SER A 96 8.68 10.08 1.28
C SER A 96 7.45 9.79 0.45
N ALA A 97 7.45 8.69 -0.31
CA ALA A 97 6.29 8.24 -1.05
C ALA A 97 5.11 7.84 -0.13
N LEU A 98 5.40 7.21 1.01
CA LEU A 98 4.37 6.86 2.00
C LEU A 98 3.71 8.12 2.58
N VAL A 99 4.48 9.16 2.92
CA VAL A 99 3.95 10.45 3.39
C VAL A 99 3.10 11.11 2.31
N GLY A 100 3.61 11.17 1.07
CA GLY A 100 2.87 11.74 -0.06
C GLY A 100 1.57 10.99 -0.34
N CYS A 101 1.61 9.66 -0.33
CA CYS A 101 0.42 8.81 -0.49
C CYS A 101 -0.60 9.09 0.63
N THR A 102 -0.17 9.11 1.90
CA THR A 102 -1.05 9.37 3.04
C THR A 102 -1.75 10.72 2.91
N ALA A 103 -1.03 11.76 2.50
CA ALA A 103 -1.58 13.10 2.29
C ALA A 103 -2.56 13.15 1.11
N LEU A 104 -2.23 12.48 -0.02
CA LEU A 104 -3.07 12.47 -1.22
C LEU A 104 -4.35 11.63 -1.03
N LEU A 105 -4.32 10.60 -0.20
CA LEU A 105 -5.48 9.77 0.06
C LEU A 105 -6.59 10.51 0.83
N LEU A 106 -6.29 11.58 1.56
CA LEU A 106 -7.33 12.39 2.23
C LEU A 106 -8.26 13.09 1.23
N PRO A 107 -7.77 13.94 0.30
CA PRO A 107 -8.65 14.57 -0.69
C PRO A 107 -9.28 13.55 -1.65
N LEU A 108 -8.59 12.45 -1.96
CA LEU A 108 -9.15 11.38 -2.77
C LEU A 108 -10.33 10.69 -2.07
N LEU A 109 -10.19 10.33 -0.79
CA LEU A 109 -11.26 9.75 0.02
C LEU A 109 -12.45 10.72 0.12
N TRP A 110 -12.16 12.01 0.30
CA TRP A 110 -13.19 13.05 0.32
C TRP A 110 -13.99 13.05 -0.97
N TRP A 111 -13.31 13.09 -2.12
CA TRP A 111 -13.95 13.04 -3.44
C TRP A 111 -14.72 11.74 -3.67
N LEU A 112 -14.18 10.58 -3.26
CA LEU A 112 -14.85 9.29 -3.36
C LEU A 112 -16.17 9.29 -2.59
N ASP A 113 -16.17 9.79 -1.35
CA ASP A 113 -17.34 9.83 -0.49
C ASP A 113 -18.40 10.81 -1.02
N GLU A 114 -18.00 12.01 -1.46
CA GLU A 114 -18.95 12.97 -2.06
C GLU A 114 -19.57 12.44 -3.36
N SER A 115 -18.78 11.78 -4.19
CA SER A 115 -19.24 11.22 -5.46
C SER A 115 -19.95 9.87 -5.31
N ALA A 116 -19.93 9.27 -4.13
CA ALA A 116 -20.53 7.96 -3.88
C ALA A 116 -22.05 7.97 -4.07
N GLY A 117 -22.73 9.04 -3.67
CA GLY A 117 -24.17 9.19 -3.84
C GLY A 117 -24.67 9.03 -5.30
N LEU A 118 -23.81 9.34 -6.28
CA LEU A 118 -24.15 9.19 -7.71
C LEU A 118 -24.31 7.73 -8.16
N ILE A 119 -23.78 6.77 -7.38
CA ILE A 119 -23.79 5.35 -7.70
C ILE A 119 -24.48 4.51 -6.61
N HIS A 120 -25.33 5.13 -5.81
CA HIS A 120 -26.03 4.47 -4.70
C HIS A 120 -26.77 3.19 -5.15
N GLU A 121 -27.41 3.21 -6.31
CA GLU A 121 -28.15 2.05 -6.87
C GLU A 121 -27.27 0.82 -7.11
N PHE A 122 -25.97 1.00 -7.27
CA PHE A 122 -25.01 -0.10 -7.50
C PHE A 122 -24.33 -0.59 -6.23
N SER A 123 -24.62 0.04 -5.08
CA SER A 123 -23.98 -0.34 -3.82
C SER A 123 -24.49 -1.71 -3.32
N PRO A 124 -23.60 -2.60 -2.89
CA PRO A 124 -24.01 -3.83 -2.21
C PRO A 124 -24.53 -3.59 -0.78
N LEU A 125 -24.44 -2.38 -0.28
CA LEU A 125 -24.76 -2.00 1.11
C LEU A 125 -25.93 -0.99 1.22
N GLN A 126 -26.86 -0.96 0.24
CA GLN A 126 -27.96 0.01 0.16
C GLN A 126 -28.78 0.12 1.46
N ASP A 127 -29.02 -1.01 2.15
CA ASP A 127 -29.80 -1.07 3.40
C ASP A 127 -28.94 -1.14 4.66
N SER A 128 -27.65 -0.93 4.52
CA SER A 128 -26.70 -1.06 5.62
C SER A 128 -26.50 0.25 6.36
N SER A 129 -26.13 0.17 7.64
CA SER A 129 -25.78 1.38 8.39
C SER A 129 -24.45 2.00 7.90
N ARG A 130 -24.31 3.31 8.03
CA ARG A 130 -23.07 4.04 7.72
C ARG A 130 -21.84 3.44 8.42
N LEU A 131 -22.01 2.97 9.65
CA LEU A 131 -20.94 2.31 10.40
C LEU A 131 -20.40 1.06 9.68
N VAL A 132 -21.29 0.25 9.11
CA VAL A 132 -20.89 -0.96 8.35
C VAL A 132 -20.10 -0.56 7.11
N SER A 133 -20.54 0.45 6.37
CA SER A 133 -19.82 0.98 5.21
C SER A 133 -18.41 1.45 5.59
N LEU A 134 -18.26 2.18 6.69
CA LEU A 134 -16.98 2.66 7.18
C LEU A 134 -16.08 1.51 7.66
N LEU A 135 -16.63 0.55 8.41
CA LEU A 135 -15.87 -0.63 8.91
C LEU A 135 -15.32 -1.49 7.77
N LEU A 136 -16.07 -1.64 6.66
CA LEU A 136 -15.61 -2.39 5.50
C LEU A 136 -14.64 -1.57 4.63
N THR A 137 -14.76 -0.25 4.62
CA THR A 137 -13.86 0.65 3.89
C THR A 137 -12.47 0.73 4.54
N ALA A 138 -12.38 0.68 5.88
CA ALA A 138 -11.11 0.80 6.60
C ALA A 138 -10.04 -0.23 6.18
N PRO A 139 -10.33 -1.55 6.14
CA PRO A 139 -9.34 -2.54 5.71
C PRO A 139 -8.97 -2.41 4.22
N LEU A 140 -9.88 -1.98 3.35
CA LEU A 140 -9.54 -1.70 1.95
C LEU A 140 -8.58 -0.52 1.83
N LEU A 141 -8.80 0.56 2.56
CA LEU A 141 -7.85 1.69 2.60
C LEU A 141 -6.48 1.26 3.14
N ALA A 142 -6.44 0.39 4.16
CA ALA A 142 -5.19 -0.14 4.68
C ALA A 142 -4.46 -1.01 3.65
N LEU A 143 -5.20 -1.84 2.92
CA LEU A 143 -4.68 -2.64 1.82
C LEU A 143 -4.15 -1.75 0.69
N LEU A 144 -4.88 -0.70 0.32
CA LEU A 144 -4.49 0.29 -0.69
C LEU A 144 -3.15 0.97 -0.32
N VAL A 145 -2.99 1.42 0.93
CA VAL A 145 -1.73 2.01 1.41
C VAL A 145 -0.57 1.01 1.28
N TRP A 146 -0.79 -0.24 1.68
CA TRP A 146 0.21 -1.30 1.56
C TRP A 146 0.57 -1.58 0.09
N GLN A 147 -0.42 -1.68 -0.81
CA GLN A 147 -0.18 -1.91 -2.25
C GLN A 147 0.60 -0.78 -2.90
N ILE A 148 0.24 0.48 -2.61
CA ILE A 148 0.97 1.64 -3.13
C ILE A 148 2.42 1.62 -2.64
N GLN A 149 2.65 1.29 -1.36
CA GLN A 149 3.99 1.16 -0.81
C GLN A 149 4.81 0.09 -1.54
N GLN A 150 4.24 -1.10 -1.77
CA GLN A 150 4.87 -2.18 -2.51
C GLN A 150 5.19 -1.78 -3.96
N LEU A 151 4.23 -1.11 -4.62
CA LEU A 151 4.41 -0.62 -5.99
C LEU A 151 5.58 0.37 -6.08
N VAL A 152 5.64 1.34 -5.16
CA VAL A 152 6.73 2.33 -5.12
C VAL A 152 8.07 1.66 -4.90
N GLN A 153 8.16 0.71 -3.95
CA GLN A 153 9.39 -0.05 -3.72
C GLN A 153 9.82 -0.83 -4.96
N ALA A 154 8.90 -1.52 -5.61
CA ALA A 154 9.19 -2.27 -6.84
C ALA A 154 9.72 -1.35 -7.94
N VAL A 155 9.08 -0.20 -8.17
CA VAL A 155 9.51 0.79 -9.17
C VAL A 155 10.89 1.34 -8.83
N LEU A 156 11.14 1.72 -7.58
CA LEU A 156 12.44 2.25 -7.15
C LEU A 156 13.55 1.21 -7.37
N LEU A 157 13.33 -0.06 -7.00
CA LEU A 157 14.30 -1.13 -7.22
C LEU A 157 14.53 -1.42 -8.70
N LEU A 158 13.51 -1.33 -9.55
CA LEU A 158 13.64 -1.52 -11.00
C LEU A 158 14.40 -0.38 -11.68
N VAL A 159 14.26 0.86 -11.17
CA VAL A 159 14.89 2.05 -11.75
C VAL A 159 16.33 2.24 -11.23
N GLN A 160 16.59 2.02 -9.94
CA GLN A 160 17.88 2.30 -9.30
C GLN A 160 18.92 1.18 -9.44
N ALA A 161 18.51 -0.04 -9.72
CA ALA A 161 19.38 -1.20 -9.74
C ALA A 161 20.58 -1.19 -10.72
N PRO A 162 20.66 -0.36 -11.79
CA PRO A 162 21.82 -0.39 -12.68
C PRO A 162 23.08 0.31 -12.15
N GLN A 163 22.99 1.13 -11.11
CA GLN A 163 24.11 2.02 -10.75
C GLN A 163 25.11 1.44 -9.74
N ASN A 164 24.78 0.40 -8.99
CA ASN A 164 25.62 -0.06 -7.86
C ASN A 164 25.95 -1.55 -7.82
N ASP A 165 25.88 -2.28 -8.92
CA ASP A 165 26.19 -3.73 -8.96
C ASP A 165 27.63 -4.08 -8.54
N SER A 166 28.53 -3.08 -8.42
CA SER A 166 29.95 -3.33 -8.13
C SER A 166 30.36 -3.02 -6.69
N ALA A 167 29.52 -2.42 -5.85
CA ALA A 167 29.90 -1.88 -4.55
C ALA A 167 29.02 -2.30 -3.35
N ALA A 168 27.87 -2.92 -3.57
CA ALA A 168 27.01 -3.34 -2.48
C ALA A 168 27.43 -4.73 -1.98
N GLU A 169 28.00 -4.81 -0.78
CA GLU A 169 28.15 -6.09 -0.08
C GLU A 169 26.76 -6.65 0.28
N PRO A 170 26.53 -7.95 0.04
CA PRO A 170 25.27 -8.58 0.42
C PRO A 170 25.09 -8.50 1.94
N TRP A 171 23.92 -8.05 2.39
CA TRP A 171 23.62 -8.03 3.82
C TRP A 171 23.72 -9.43 4.41
N SER A 172 24.35 -9.53 5.59
CA SER A 172 24.36 -10.76 6.36
C SER A 172 22.94 -11.08 6.85
N LEU A 173 22.65 -12.38 7.05
CA LEU A 173 21.35 -12.83 7.56
C LEU A 173 21.01 -12.21 8.92
N ASP A 174 22.02 -11.90 9.73
CA ASP A 174 21.84 -11.28 11.05
C ASP A 174 21.49 -9.79 10.94
N GLN A 175 22.08 -9.05 10.01
CA GLN A 175 21.71 -7.65 9.71
C GLN A 175 20.24 -7.56 9.23
N LEU A 176 19.83 -8.48 8.35
CA LEU A 176 18.44 -8.53 7.86
C LEU A 176 17.42 -8.87 8.97
N ARG A 177 17.83 -9.62 10.01
CA ARG A 177 16.98 -9.93 11.17
C ARG A 177 16.85 -8.78 12.14
N GLN A 178 17.89 -7.94 12.28
CA GLN A 178 17.89 -6.82 13.21
C GLN A 178 17.09 -5.60 12.69
N GLU A 179 17.04 -5.40 11.38
CA GLU A 179 16.38 -4.25 10.76
C GLU A 179 14.90 -4.47 10.39
N ARG A 180 14.38 -5.68 10.58
CA ARG A 180 13.01 -6.08 10.21
C ARG A 180 12.33 -6.91 11.29
#